data_05b7741bd1163d2854d0d12b7bfe54f4
#
_entry.id   05b7741bd1163d2854d0d12b7bfe54f4
#
_cell.length_a   1.000
_cell.length_b   1.000
_cell.length_c   1.000
_cell.angle_alpha   90.00
_cell.angle_beta   90.00
_cell.angle_gamma   90.00
#
_symmetry.space_group_name_H-M   'P 1'
#
loop_
_entity.id
_entity.type
_entity.pdbx_description
1 polymer ?
#
loop_
_entity_poly.entity_id
_entity_poly.type
_entity_poly.pdbx_seq_one_letter_code
_entity_poly.pdbx_strand_id
1 'polypeptide(L)'
;MSAKERVVILVVMLMIGGCAMQRPVPPPSTFEVQPLVKEMWTPKADNLVLVLDASSSMAQDYNDFEKFDIGRRMLARFNKTMPDLSINVELRSFGHSLSYSLQSTIPVYGLSPYSRAGVANALSTIVPAGGPSPMGKSLQAVAVDLQGADGKIAMVVVSDGKDMGNTAMDAARELNTQYGNRLCVYTVLIGDDPAGRTLLSEMSQVTGCGQAITADDVDTGAAMAEFVTTVLLDKADSWIFRDIKFESDKAVLMASSYPTLERIIQILHENPELSVEIQGHTDSTASAVYNIDLSQRRAQTVMKYLHDKGIDAARMTTHGYGEGRPIDTNDTEEGKANNRRVELKPLQ
;
A
#
# COMPACT_ATOMS: atom_id res chain seq x y z
N MET A 1 13.80 -6.72 -90.37
CA MET A 1 13.01 -7.58 -89.48
C MET A 1 13.47 -7.27 -88.03
N SER A 2 12.59 -6.70 -87.29
CA SER A 2 12.85 -6.05 -85.99
C SER A 2 12.79 -7.10 -84.82
N ALA A 3 13.85 -7.19 -84.01
CA ALA A 3 13.82 -7.87 -82.73
C ALA A 3 13.64 -6.85 -81.62
N LYS A 4 12.52 -6.94 -80.92
CA LYS A 4 12.20 -6.11 -79.75
C LYS A 4 12.89 -6.68 -78.53
N GLU A 5 13.88 -5.99 -77.98
CA GLU A 5 14.44 -6.27 -76.66
C GLU A 5 13.43 -5.86 -75.58
N ARG A 6 13.06 -6.82 -74.74
CA ARG A 6 12.30 -6.60 -73.52
C ARG A 6 13.29 -6.43 -72.37
N VAL A 7 13.43 -5.22 -71.91
CA VAL A 7 14.14 -4.93 -70.66
C VAL A 7 13.27 -5.37 -69.47
N VAL A 8 13.69 -6.38 -68.75
CA VAL A 8 13.07 -6.78 -67.48
C VAL A 8 13.76 -6.02 -66.37
N ILE A 9 13.06 -5.02 -65.82
CA ILE A 9 13.53 -4.30 -64.63
C ILE A 9 13.24 -5.19 -63.39
N LEU A 10 14.31 -5.77 -62.84
CA LEU A 10 14.26 -6.52 -61.58
C LEU A 10 14.26 -5.52 -60.42
N VAL A 11 13.10 -5.26 -59.79
CA VAL A 11 12.99 -4.48 -58.57
C VAL A 11 13.41 -5.36 -57.42
N VAL A 12 14.64 -5.17 -56.94
CA VAL A 12 15.11 -5.80 -55.68
C VAL A 12 14.54 -5.01 -54.51
N MET A 13 13.45 -5.51 -53.91
CA MET A 13 12.97 -5.01 -52.63
C MET A 13 13.95 -5.44 -51.52
N LEU A 14 14.80 -4.52 -51.09
CA LEU A 14 15.56 -4.68 -49.85
C LEU A 14 14.57 -4.66 -48.69
N MET A 15 14.22 -5.83 -48.17
CA MET A 15 13.60 -5.98 -46.85
C MET A 15 14.67 -5.64 -45.82
N ILE A 16 14.66 -4.38 -45.33
CA ILE A 16 15.38 -3.99 -44.13
C ILE A 16 14.59 -4.60 -42.98
N GLY A 17 14.96 -5.83 -42.60
CA GLY A 17 14.53 -6.42 -41.36
C GLY A 17 15.12 -5.60 -40.20
N GLY A 18 14.35 -4.66 -39.69
CA GLY A 18 14.66 -4.01 -38.41
C GLY A 18 14.67 -5.09 -37.35
N CYS A 19 15.87 -5.51 -36.91
CA CYS A 19 16.01 -6.18 -35.62
C CYS A 19 15.49 -5.20 -34.57
N ALA A 20 14.25 -5.41 -34.13
CA ALA A 20 13.82 -4.85 -32.87
C ALA A 20 14.78 -5.42 -31.82
N MET A 21 15.72 -4.61 -31.36
CA MET A 21 16.53 -4.98 -30.18
C MET A 21 15.52 -5.27 -29.06
N GLN A 22 15.36 -6.53 -28.73
CA GLN A 22 14.66 -6.90 -27.52
C GLN A 22 15.43 -6.26 -26.37
N ARG A 23 14.79 -5.29 -25.71
CA ARG A 23 15.35 -4.68 -24.50
C ARG A 23 15.66 -5.78 -23.50
N PRO A 24 16.79 -5.72 -22.80
CA PRO A 24 17.11 -6.72 -21.78
C PRO A 24 15.96 -6.77 -20.77
N VAL A 25 15.43 -7.98 -20.55
CA VAL A 25 14.49 -8.20 -19.44
C VAL A 25 15.29 -7.95 -18.16
N PRO A 26 14.86 -7.03 -17.29
CA PRO A 26 15.57 -6.79 -16.04
C PRO A 26 15.73 -8.10 -15.28
N PRO A 27 16.90 -8.34 -14.63
CA PRO A 27 17.06 -9.49 -13.77
C PRO A 27 15.93 -9.51 -12.74
N PRO A 28 15.43 -10.69 -12.33
CA PRO A 28 14.41 -10.76 -11.29
C PRO A 28 14.91 -9.97 -10.10
N SER A 29 14.12 -8.96 -9.70
CA SER A 29 14.53 -8.09 -8.61
C SER A 29 14.72 -8.94 -7.36
N THR A 30 15.82 -8.76 -6.66
CA THR A 30 16.08 -9.33 -5.32
C THR A 30 15.17 -8.72 -4.26
N PHE A 31 14.13 -7.98 -4.68
CA PHE A 31 13.17 -7.36 -3.78
C PHE A 31 12.33 -8.44 -3.08
N GLU A 32 12.66 -8.67 -1.84
CA GLU A 32 11.85 -9.48 -0.94
C GLU A 32 10.83 -8.57 -0.24
N VAL A 33 9.56 -8.89 -0.41
CA VAL A 33 8.49 -8.14 0.28
C VAL A 33 8.65 -8.35 1.78
N GLN A 34 8.79 -7.27 2.53
CA GLN A 34 8.64 -7.31 3.98
C GLN A 34 7.16 -7.08 4.30
N PRO A 35 6.40 -8.11 4.65
CA PRO A 35 4.96 -7.98 4.86
C PRO A 35 4.68 -7.20 6.14
N LEU A 36 3.76 -6.26 6.05
CA LEU A 36 3.23 -5.54 7.22
C LEU A 36 2.04 -6.33 7.77
N VAL A 37 2.14 -6.72 9.02
CA VAL A 37 1.10 -7.50 9.69
C VAL A 37 -0.07 -6.60 10.05
N LYS A 38 -1.26 -6.87 9.49
CA LYS A 38 -2.44 -6.00 9.61
C LYS A 38 -2.76 -5.59 11.04
N GLU A 39 -2.67 -6.52 11.98
CA GLU A 39 -3.03 -6.31 13.37
C GLU A 39 -2.12 -5.32 14.11
N MET A 40 -0.89 -5.12 13.62
CA MET A 40 0.08 -4.18 14.20
C MET A 40 -0.15 -2.73 13.77
N TRP A 41 -1.05 -2.49 12.84
CA TRP A 41 -1.21 -1.19 12.18
C TRP A 41 -2.66 -0.76 12.10
N THR A 42 -2.88 0.54 12.25
CA THR A 42 -4.14 1.21 11.95
C THR A 42 -3.95 2.14 10.75
N PRO A 43 -4.91 2.21 9.81
CA PRO A 43 -4.81 3.17 8.72
C PRO A 43 -4.92 4.58 9.29
N LYS A 44 -3.98 5.46 8.92
CA LYS A 44 -4.02 6.89 9.22
C LYS A 44 -4.64 7.72 8.09
N ALA A 45 -4.96 7.08 6.97
CA ALA A 45 -5.72 7.66 5.87
C ALA A 45 -6.86 6.73 5.47
N ASP A 46 -8.01 7.32 5.14
CA ASP A 46 -9.22 6.61 4.70
C ASP A 46 -9.23 6.44 3.18
N ASN A 47 -8.51 7.30 2.47
CA ASN A 47 -8.40 7.32 1.02
C ASN A 47 -6.93 7.41 0.59
N LEU A 48 -6.51 6.53 -0.28
CA LEU A 48 -5.19 6.54 -0.92
C LEU A 48 -5.35 6.85 -2.40
N VAL A 49 -4.64 7.88 -2.88
CA VAL A 49 -4.57 8.21 -4.30
C VAL A 49 -3.16 7.96 -4.80
N LEU A 50 -3.02 7.09 -5.78
CA LEU A 50 -1.77 6.81 -6.48
C LEU A 50 -1.81 7.49 -7.85
N VAL A 51 -0.85 8.37 -8.14
CA VAL A 51 -0.75 9.08 -9.42
C VAL A 51 0.56 8.69 -10.10
N LEU A 52 0.48 8.08 -11.28
CA LEU A 52 1.64 7.66 -12.06
C LEU A 52 1.79 8.48 -13.33
N ASP A 53 2.95 9.06 -13.50
CA ASP A 53 3.38 9.74 -14.70
C ASP A 53 3.69 8.73 -15.82
N ALA A 54 3.05 8.89 -16.98
CA ALA A 54 3.29 8.17 -18.21
C ALA A 54 3.63 9.13 -19.37
N SER A 55 4.24 10.28 -19.07
CA SER A 55 4.67 11.26 -20.06
C SER A 55 5.90 10.80 -20.84
N SER A 56 6.23 11.52 -21.92
CA SER A 56 7.34 11.15 -22.81
C SER A 56 8.71 11.17 -22.12
N SER A 57 8.92 11.98 -21.09
CA SER A 57 10.16 11.99 -20.30
C SER A 57 10.34 10.70 -19.49
N MET A 58 9.24 10.07 -19.09
CA MET A 58 9.24 8.78 -18.41
C MET A 58 9.61 7.60 -19.34
N ALA A 59 9.58 7.78 -20.66
CA ALA A 59 10.09 6.80 -21.63
C ALA A 59 11.63 6.79 -21.75
N GLN A 60 12.32 7.73 -21.07
CA GLN A 60 13.78 7.77 -21.02
C GLN A 60 14.31 6.73 -20.03
N ASP A 61 15.51 6.22 -20.30
CA ASP A 61 16.17 5.26 -19.43
C ASP A 61 16.83 5.97 -18.22
N TYR A 62 16.80 5.26 -17.08
CA TYR A 62 17.53 5.56 -15.87
C TYR A 62 18.02 4.26 -15.26
N ASN A 63 19.32 4.12 -14.96
CA ASN A 63 19.93 2.90 -14.45
C ASN A 63 19.55 1.65 -15.30
N ASP A 64 19.69 1.76 -16.63
CA ASP A 64 19.39 0.70 -17.62
C ASP A 64 17.91 0.33 -17.79
N PHE A 65 16.98 1.01 -17.13
CA PHE A 65 15.55 0.76 -17.21
C PHE A 65 14.77 2.01 -17.61
N GLU A 66 13.67 1.82 -18.31
CA GLU A 66 12.72 2.90 -18.59
C GLU A 66 12.14 3.43 -17.27
N LYS A 67 12.18 4.75 -17.06
CA LYS A 67 11.66 5.39 -15.84
C LYS A 67 10.21 4.99 -15.54
N PHE A 68 9.39 4.87 -16.59
CA PHE A 68 8.01 4.41 -16.46
C PHE A 68 7.92 3.01 -15.83
N ASP A 69 8.78 2.08 -16.26
CA ASP A 69 8.82 0.73 -15.70
C ASP A 69 9.34 0.72 -14.25
N ILE A 70 10.25 1.63 -13.89
CA ILE A 70 10.70 1.83 -12.51
C ILE A 70 9.52 2.31 -11.66
N GLY A 71 8.77 3.33 -12.09
CA GLY A 71 7.62 3.87 -11.36
C GLY A 71 6.50 2.85 -11.21
N ARG A 72 6.15 2.13 -12.26
CA ARG A 72 5.15 1.06 -12.24
C ARG A 72 5.55 -0.08 -11.29
N ARG A 73 6.80 -0.50 -11.31
CA ARG A 73 7.36 -1.54 -10.45
C ARG A 73 7.38 -1.09 -8.98
N MET A 74 7.74 0.16 -8.72
CA MET A 74 7.70 0.77 -7.39
C MET A 74 6.27 0.72 -6.81
N LEU A 75 5.24 1.15 -7.56
CA LEU A 75 3.85 1.08 -7.14
C LEU A 75 3.35 -0.36 -6.95
N ALA A 76 3.83 -1.30 -7.77
CA ALA A 76 3.51 -2.72 -7.60
C ALA A 76 4.11 -3.29 -6.29
N ARG A 77 5.34 -2.89 -5.94
CA ARG A 77 5.99 -3.23 -4.67
C ARG A 77 5.26 -2.61 -3.48
N PHE A 78 4.88 -1.33 -3.58
CA PHE A 78 4.07 -0.62 -2.60
C PHE A 78 2.75 -1.37 -2.33
N ASN A 79 1.99 -1.69 -3.38
CA ASN A 79 0.75 -2.45 -3.27
C ASN A 79 0.94 -3.86 -2.65
N LYS A 80 2.04 -4.55 -2.96
CA LYS A 80 2.36 -5.86 -2.35
C LYS A 80 2.69 -5.75 -0.86
N THR A 81 3.33 -4.66 -0.45
CA THR A 81 3.77 -4.41 0.93
C THR A 81 2.61 -3.94 1.82
N MET A 82 1.62 -3.22 1.27
CA MET A 82 0.44 -2.80 2.01
C MET A 82 -0.23 -3.99 2.70
N PRO A 83 -0.64 -3.89 3.97
CA PRO A 83 -1.55 -4.86 4.56
C PRO A 83 -2.94 -4.77 3.93
N ASP A 84 -3.81 -5.72 4.27
CA ASP A 84 -5.22 -5.68 3.83
C ASP A 84 -6.00 -4.66 4.68
N LEU A 85 -6.21 -3.47 4.12
CA LEU A 85 -6.79 -2.30 4.79
C LEU A 85 -8.22 -2.04 4.33
N SER A 86 -9.06 -1.56 5.25
CA SER A 86 -10.41 -1.08 4.94
C SER A 86 -10.35 0.41 4.59
N ILE A 87 -9.76 0.75 3.45
CA ILE A 87 -9.64 2.11 2.90
C ILE A 87 -10.12 2.13 1.45
N ASN A 88 -10.37 3.31 0.90
CA ASN A 88 -10.55 3.47 -0.54
C ASN A 88 -9.21 3.74 -1.22
N VAL A 89 -9.07 3.26 -2.46
CA VAL A 89 -7.88 3.50 -3.28
C VAL A 89 -8.30 3.99 -4.65
N GLU A 90 -7.56 4.94 -5.19
CA GLU A 90 -7.57 5.34 -6.59
C GLU A 90 -6.17 5.11 -7.18
N LEU A 91 -6.10 4.62 -8.42
CA LEU A 91 -4.90 4.66 -9.24
C LEU A 91 -5.21 5.44 -10.51
N ARG A 92 -4.53 6.55 -10.68
CA ARG A 92 -4.65 7.43 -11.85
C ARG A 92 -3.33 7.50 -12.58
N SER A 93 -3.36 7.56 -13.91
CA SER A 93 -2.19 7.85 -14.72
C SER A 93 -2.44 9.05 -15.62
N PHE A 94 -1.37 9.74 -16.04
CA PHE A 94 -1.41 10.87 -16.97
C PHE A 94 -0.25 10.81 -17.94
N GLY A 95 -0.35 11.56 -19.04
CA GLY A 95 0.76 11.71 -19.98
C GLY A 95 0.90 10.58 -21.00
N HIS A 96 -0.14 9.81 -21.24
CA HIS A 96 -0.15 8.75 -22.24
C HIS A 96 0.02 9.29 -23.65
N SER A 97 0.50 8.44 -24.56
CA SER A 97 0.48 8.71 -25.99
C SER A 97 -0.95 8.98 -26.49
N LEU A 98 -1.12 9.99 -27.35
CA LEU A 98 -2.41 10.31 -27.98
C LEU A 98 -2.98 9.16 -28.83
N SER A 99 -2.15 8.22 -29.26
CA SER A 99 -2.60 7.00 -29.94
C SER A 99 -3.34 6.05 -29.00
N TYR A 100 -3.12 6.17 -27.69
CA TYR A 100 -3.79 5.35 -26.68
C TYR A 100 -5.06 6.00 -26.14
N SER A 101 -5.00 7.28 -25.79
CA SER A 101 -6.15 8.03 -25.28
C SER A 101 -6.04 9.51 -25.60
N LEU A 102 -7.18 10.11 -25.94
CA LEU A 102 -7.31 11.58 -26.07
C LEU A 102 -7.49 12.26 -24.70
N GLN A 103 -7.73 11.49 -23.63
CA GLN A 103 -7.80 12.02 -22.27
C GLN A 103 -6.39 12.26 -21.73
N SER A 104 -6.17 13.44 -21.16
CA SER A 104 -4.86 13.79 -20.60
C SER A 104 -4.52 13.01 -19.32
N THR A 105 -5.53 12.44 -18.67
CA THR A 105 -5.39 11.64 -17.44
C THR A 105 -6.54 10.62 -17.36
N ILE A 106 -6.27 9.45 -16.78
CA ILE A 106 -7.22 8.33 -16.73
C ILE A 106 -7.23 7.74 -15.31
N PRO A 107 -8.40 7.58 -14.66
CA PRO A 107 -8.55 6.77 -13.46
C PRO A 107 -8.52 5.28 -13.87
N VAL A 108 -7.36 4.65 -13.78
CA VAL A 108 -7.16 3.24 -14.18
C VAL A 108 -7.81 2.29 -13.17
N TYR A 109 -7.84 2.71 -11.90
CA TYR A 109 -8.64 2.13 -10.82
C TYR A 109 -9.34 3.30 -10.13
N GLY A 110 -10.62 3.46 -10.34
CA GLY A 110 -11.39 4.57 -9.76
C GLY A 110 -11.52 4.42 -8.24
N LEU A 111 -11.73 5.55 -7.54
CA LEU A 111 -11.83 5.57 -6.08
C LEU A 111 -12.87 4.56 -5.59
N SER A 112 -12.40 3.50 -4.96
CA SER A 112 -13.22 2.36 -4.55
C SER A 112 -12.53 1.58 -3.42
N PRO A 113 -13.25 0.70 -2.69
CA PRO A 113 -12.66 -0.11 -1.64
C PRO A 113 -11.41 -0.86 -2.12
N TYR A 114 -10.35 -0.84 -1.30
CA TYR A 114 -9.06 -1.43 -1.64
C TYR A 114 -9.18 -2.90 -1.99
N SER A 115 -8.62 -3.25 -3.12
CA SER A 115 -8.38 -4.61 -3.55
C SER A 115 -6.95 -4.75 -4.07
N ARG A 116 -6.11 -5.50 -3.38
CA ARG A 116 -4.72 -5.75 -3.82
C ARG A 116 -4.66 -6.27 -5.26
N ALA A 117 -5.52 -7.22 -5.61
CA ALA A 117 -5.60 -7.78 -6.96
C ALA A 117 -6.13 -6.75 -7.97
N GLY A 118 -7.12 -5.94 -7.57
CA GLY A 118 -7.69 -4.88 -8.41
C GLY A 118 -6.63 -3.84 -8.79
N VAL A 119 -5.89 -3.32 -7.82
CA VAL A 119 -4.80 -2.37 -8.05
C VAL A 119 -3.67 -3.01 -8.88
N ALA A 120 -3.29 -4.26 -8.60
CA ALA A 120 -2.26 -4.96 -9.37
C ALA A 120 -2.67 -5.14 -10.84
N ASN A 121 -3.92 -5.52 -11.11
CA ASN A 121 -4.46 -5.63 -12.46
C ASN A 121 -4.47 -4.26 -13.17
N ALA A 122 -4.93 -3.20 -12.49
CA ALA A 122 -4.93 -1.85 -13.03
C ALA A 122 -3.51 -1.37 -13.40
N LEU A 123 -2.51 -1.59 -12.53
CA LEU A 123 -1.11 -1.27 -12.83
C LEU A 123 -0.58 -1.99 -14.08
N SER A 124 -1.06 -3.20 -14.34
CA SER A 124 -0.65 -3.97 -15.53
C SER A 124 -1.26 -3.45 -16.84
N THR A 125 -2.35 -2.69 -16.76
CA THR A 125 -3.05 -2.15 -17.94
C THR A 125 -2.58 -0.74 -18.33
N ILE A 126 -1.79 -0.07 -17.47
CA ILE A 126 -1.25 1.27 -17.79
C ILE A 126 -0.29 1.13 -18.96
N VAL A 127 -0.56 1.93 -20.00
CA VAL A 127 0.20 1.91 -21.24
C VAL A 127 1.52 2.67 -21.08
N PRO A 128 2.58 2.24 -21.80
CA PRO A 128 3.87 2.90 -21.79
C PRO A 128 3.80 4.40 -22.05
N ALA A 129 4.77 5.11 -21.49
CA ALA A 129 4.95 6.55 -21.58
C ALA A 129 5.03 7.06 -23.04
N GLY A 130 4.56 8.29 -23.30
CA GLY A 130 4.70 8.80 -24.66
C GLY A 130 3.98 10.11 -25.00
N GLY A 131 3.30 10.73 -24.05
CA GLY A 131 2.57 11.99 -24.28
C GLY A 131 3.17 13.19 -23.53
N PRO A 132 2.46 14.31 -23.50
CA PRO A 132 2.83 15.49 -22.71
C PRO A 132 2.74 15.22 -21.21
N SER A 133 3.16 16.18 -20.37
CA SER A 133 3.17 16.07 -18.91
C SER A 133 2.06 16.89 -18.23
N PRO A 134 0.77 16.52 -18.32
CA PRO A 134 -0.34 17.32 -17.81
C PRO A 134 -0.63 17.03 -16.32
N MET A 135 0.37 16.99 -15.45
CA MET A 135 0.21 16.70 -14.02
C MET A 135 -0.84 17.60 -13.36
N GLY A 136 -0.85 18.90 -13.66
CA GLY A 136 -1.84 19.83 -13.12
C GLY A 136 -3.28 19.38 -13.41
N LYS A 137 -3.57 18.94 -14.64
CA LYS A 137 -4.89 18.39 -15.01
C LYS A 137 -5.20 17.08 -14.29
N SER A 138 -4.17 16.26 -14.05
CA SER A 138 -4.34 15.02 -13.28
C SER A 138 -4.74 15.31 -11.84
N LEU A 139 -4.07 16.25 -11.18
CA LEU A 139 -4.39 16.66 -9.82
C LEU A 139 -5.78 17.32 -9.70
N GLN A 140 -6.18 18.13 -10.70
CA GLN A 140 -7.55 18.67 -10.78
C GLN A 140 -8.60 17.56 -10.95
N ALA A 141 -8.32 16.52 -11.72
CA ALA A 141 -9.20 15.37 -11.84
C ALA A 141 -9.31 14.57 -10.53
N VAL A 142 -8.21 14.39 -9.81
CA VAL A 142 -8.22 13.82 -8.44
C VAL A 142 -9.15 14.62 -7.52
N ALA A 143 -9.13 15.97 -7.60
CA ALA A 143 -10.03 16.79 -6.80
C ALA A 143 -11.51 16.50 -7.09
N VAL A 144 -11.85 16.17 -8.33
CA VAL A 144 -13.22 15.78 -8.72
C VAL A 144 -13.57 14.39 -8.19
N ASP A 145 -12.65 13.42 -8.31
CA ASP A 145 -12.88 12.04 -7.88
C ASP A 145 -13.03 11.91 -6.37
N LEU A 146 -12.36 12.77 -5.61
CA LEU A 146 -12.45 12.86 -4.16
C LEU A 146 -13.70 13.63 -3.65
N GLN A 147 -14.55 14.15 -4.55
CA GLN A 147 -15.78 14.84 -4.12
C GLN A 147 -16.70 13.87 -3.38
N GLY A 148 -17.05 14.21 -2.15
CA GLY A 148 -17.87 13.36 -1.28
C GLY A 148 -17.10 12.26 -0.54
N ALA A 149 -15.79 12.13 -0.74
CA ALA A 149 -14.97 11.24 0.07
C ALA A 149 -14.75 11.84 1.46
N ASP A 150 -15.10 11.08 2.48
CA ASP A 150 -14.86 11.43 3.88
C ASP A 150 -13.47 10.99 4.34
N GLY A 151 -13.04 11.52 5.51
CA GLY A 151 -11.81 11.12 6.18
C GLY A 151 -10.54 11.72 5.58
N LYS A 152 -9.39 11.15 5.96
CA LYS A 152 -8.05 11.62 5.56
C LYS A 152 -7.64 11.03 4.23
N ILE A 153 -6.80 11.78 3.50
CA ILE A 153 -6.34 11.46 2.16
C ILE A 153 -4.82 11.40 2.16
N ALA A 154 -4.24 10.29 1.73
CA ALA A 154 -2.84 10.18 1.37
C ALA A 154 -2.73 10.14 -0.16
N MET A 155 -1.94 11.02 -0.76
CA MET A 155 -1.69 11.03 -2.20
C MET A 155 -0.21 10.77 -2.47
N VAL A 156 0.10 9.78 -3.29
CA VAL A 156 1.46 9.44 -3.73
C VAL A 156 1.58 9.77 -5.22
N VAL A 157 2.44 10.72 -5.56
CA VAL A 157 2.72 11.13 -6.94
C VAL A 157 4.08 10.57 -7.37
N VAL A 158 4.10 9.77 -8.42
CA VAL A 158 5.31 9.11 -8.96
C VAL A 158 5.61 9.70 -10.33
N SER A 159 6.74 10.40 -10.48
CA SER A 159 7.10 11.15 -11.70
C SER A 159 8.60 11.46 -11.73
N ASP A 160 9.14 11.82 -12.89
CA ASP A 160 10.47 12.44 -13.01
C ASP A 160 10.45 13.97 -12.88
N GLY A 161 9.26 14.57 -12.77
CA GLY A 161 9.04 16.01 -12.56
C GLY A 161 9.39 16.91 -13.74
N LYS A 162 9.61 16.34 -14.95
CA LYS A 162 10.00 17.11 -16.12
C LYS A 162 8.79 17.71 -16.86
N ASP A 163 9.02 18.86 -17.48
CA ASP A 163 8.09 19.53 -18.41
C ASP A 163 6.69 19.84 -17.81
N MET A 164 6.59 20.02 -16.50
CA MET A 164 5.30 20.15 -15.81
C MET A 164 4.79 21.58 -15.73
N GLY A 165 5.66 22.58 -15.92
CA GLY A 165 5.31 24.00 -15.75
C GLY A 165 4.77 24.34 -14.36
N ASN A 166 4.24 25.55 -14.21
CA ASN A 166 3.68 26.01 -12.92
C ASN A 166 2.32 25.36 -12.59
N THR A 167 1.62 24.80 -13.58
CA THR A 167 0.26 24.26 -13.42
C THR A 167 0.17 23.10 -12.42
N ALA A 168 1.26 22.33 -12.26
CA ALA A 168 1.32 21.24 -11.29
C ALA A 168 1.29 21.76 -9.85
N MET A 169 2.09 22.78 -9.56
CA MET A 169 2.13 23.42 -8.23
C MET A 169 0.84 24.18 -7.90
N ASP A 170 0.26 24.86 -8.89
CA ASP A 170 -1.02 25.55 -8.70
C ASP A 170 -2.13 24.57 -8.35
N ALA A 171 -2.22 23.44 -9.08
CA ALA A 171 -3.20 22.38 -8.77
C ALA A 171 -2.94 21.72 -7.40
N ALA A 172 -1.68 21.54 -6.99
CA ALA A 172 -1.37 21.02 -5.64
C ALA A 172 -1.81 21.99 -4.53
N ARG A 173 -1.64 23.30 -4.74
CA ARG A 173 -2.14 24.34 -3.81
C ARG A 173 -3.67 24.39 -3.78
N GLU A 174 -4.34 24.25 -4.92
CA GLU A 174 -5.80 24.16 -5.02
C GLU A 174 -6.32 22.95 -4.23
N LEU A 175 -5.72 21.77 -4.40
CA LEU A 175 -6.04 20.56 -3.60
C LEU A 175 -5.87 20.80 -2.11
N ASN A 176 -4.75 21.43 -1.69
CA ASN A 176 -4.54 21.77 -0.30
C ASN A 176 -5.56 22.79 0.22
N THR A 177 -5.98 23.75 -0.58
CA THR A 177 -7.05 24.70 -0.22
C THR A 177 -8.39 23.98 -0.03
N GLN A 178 -8.70 22.99 -0.87
CA GLN A 178 -9.95 22.26 -0.83
C GLN A 178 -10.02 21.25 0.33
N TYR A 179 -8.94 20.52 0.60
CA TYR A 179 -8.92 19.40 1.56
C TYR A 179 -8.20 19.74 2.88
N GLY A 180 -7.34 20.78 2.88
CA GLY A 180 -6.65 21.27 4.08
C GLY A 180 -5.87 20.15 4.80
N ASN A 181 -6.06 20.06 6.10
CA ASN A 181 -5.39 19.09 6.99
C ASN A 181 -5.83 17.63 6.78
N ARG A 182 -6.79 17.39 5.90
CA ARG A 182 -7.18 16.03 5.50
C ARG A 182 -6.23 15.42 4.46
N LEU A 183 -5.48 16.24 3.72
CA LEU A 183 -4.63 15.82 2.61
C LEU A 183 -3.15 15.84 3.00
N CYS A 184 -2.45 14.71 2.79
CA CYS A 184 -1.00 14.63 2.80
C CYS A 184 -0.49 14.18 1.43
N VAL A 185 0.46 14.95 0.86
CA VAL A 185 1.04 14.66 -0.47
C VAL A 185 2.45 14.11 -0.31
N TYR A 186 2.66 12.91 -0.80
CA TYR A 186 3.96 12.24 -0.89
C TYR A 186 4.40 12.19 -2.35
N THR A 187 5.66 12.44 -2.63
CA THR A 187 6.17 12.43 -3.99
C THR A 187 7.35 11.47 -4.11
N VAL A 188 7.44 10.77 -5.23
CA VAL A 188 8.52 9.83 -5.54
C VAL A 188 9.15 10.25 -6.86
N LEU A 189 10.39 10.72 -6.81
CA LEU A 189 11.17 11.07 -7.99
C LEU A 189 11.69 9.80 -8.66
N ILE A 190 11.48 9.69 -9.97
CA ILE A 190 12.10 8.67 -10.82
C ILE A 190 13.25 9.29 -11.59
N GLY A 191 14.47 8.92 -11.23
CA GLY A 191 15.67 9.48 -11.82
C GLY A 191 16.31 10.56 -10.95
N ASP A 192 17.14 11.41 -11.56
CA ASP A 192 18.04 12.33 -10.87
C ASP A 192 17.90 13.80 -11.31
N ASP A 193 16.85 14.14 -12.08
CA ASP A 193 16.65 15.49 -12.59
C ASP A 193 16.53 16.54 -11.46
N PRO A 194 17.40 17.56 -11.40
CA PRO A 194 17.37 18.52 -10.30
C PRO A 194 16.12 19.40 -10.27
N ALA A 195 15.58 19.77 -11.45
CA ALA A 195 14.35 20.58 -11.50
C ALA A 195 13.13 19.76 -11.08
N GLY A 196 13.04 18.49 -11.52
CA GLY A 196 12.04 17.55 -11.08
C GLY A 196 12.09 17.30 -9.57
N ARG A 197 13.29 17.13 -9.01
CA ARG A 197 13.51 16.99 -7.57
C ARG A 197 12.98 18.22 -6.80
N THR A 198 13.30 19.42 -7.26
CA THR A 198 12.82 20.66 -6.64
C THR A 198 11.30 20.73 -6.66
N LEU A 199 10.69 20.54 -7.85
CA LEU A 199 9.23 20.56 -8.01
C LEU A 199 8.52 19.58 -7.08
N LEU A 200 8.96 18.32 -7.08
CA LEU A 200 8.32 17.26 -6.28
C LEU A 200 8.53 17.47 -4.79
N SER A 201 9.69 18.01 -4.38
CA SER A 201 9.96 18.39 -2.99
C SER A 201 9.03 19.52 -2.54
N GLU A 202 8.89 20.59 -3.33
CA GLU A 202 7.97 21.68 -3.02
C GLU A 202 6.51 21.21 -2.97
N MET A 203 6.11 20.33 -3.90
CA MET A 203 4.76 19.76 -3.93
C MET A 203 4.43 18.98 -2.65
N SER A 204 5.35 18.14 -2.15
CA SER A 204 5.13 17.40 -0.92
C SER A 204 4.99 18.29 0.32
N GLN A 205 5.61 19.48 0.30
CA GLN A 205 5.58 20.44 1.41
C GLN A 205 4.29 21.29 1.45
N VAL A 206 3.52 21.34 0.35
CA VAL A 206 2.30 22.18 0.27
C VAL A 206 1.30 21.84 1.37
N THR A 207 1.22 20.57 1.78
CA THR A 207 0.27 20.09 2.80
C THR A 207 0.82 20.07 4.22
N GLY A 208 2.12 20.31 4.41
CA GLY A 208 2.78 20.31 5.72
C GLY A 208 2.93 18.95 6.39
N CYS A 209 2.46 17.86 5.78
CA CYS A 209 2.53 16.50 6.33
C CYS A 209 3.08 15.46 5.33
N GLY A 210 3.46 15.88 4.13
CA GLY A 210 4.02 14.99 3.10
C GLY A 210 5.53 14.86 3.16
N GLN A 211 6.06 14.01 2.28
CA GLN A 211 7.49 13.74 2.14
C GLN A 211 7.83 13.51 0.67
N ALA A 212 9.00 13.99 0.24
CA ALA A 212 9.59 13.67 -1.06
C ALA A 212 10.72 12.64 -0.88
N ILE A 213 10.70 11.58 -1.69
CA ILE A 213 11.73 10.55 -1.77
C ILE A 213 12.07 10.26 -3.22
N THR A 214 13.07 9.42 -3.46
CA THR A 214 13.37 8.85 -4.77
C THR A 214 12.93 7.37 -4.84
N ALA A 215 12.80 6.82 -6.04
CA ALA A 215 12.52 5.39 -6.19
C ALA A 215 13.68 4.51 -5.65
N ASP A 216 14.91 5.02 -5.68
CA ASP A 216 16.10 4.33 -5.17
C ASP A 216 16.06 4.20 -3.64
N ASP A 217 15.42 5.17 -2.93
CA ASP A 217 15.27 5.14 -1.47
C ASP A 217 14.37 3.99 -0.99
N VAL A 218 13.56 3.40 -1.87
CA VAL A 218 12.59 2.34 -1.54
C VAL A 218 12.83 1.06 -2.33
N ASP A 219 14.07 0.80 -2.75
CA ASP A 219 14.41 -0.36 -3.57
C ASP A 219 14.53 -1.67 -2.76
N THR A 220 14.61 -1.61 -1.43
CA THR A 220 14.58 -2.78 -0.54
C THR A 220 13.19 -3.00 0.07
N GLY A 221 12.90 -4.24 0.49
CA GLY A 221 11.64 -4.56 1.16
C GLY A 221 11.45 -3.78 2.47
N ALA A 222 12.53 -3.60 3.25
CA ALA A 222 12.49 -2.84 4.50
C ALA A 222 12.18 -1.36 4.26
N ALA A 223 12.89 -0.71 3.33
CA ALA A 223 12.65 0.70 2.99
C ALA A 223 11.25 0.91 2.39
N MET A 224 10.76 -0.01 1.56
CA MET A 224 9.39 0.04 1.06
C MET A 224 8.35 -0.13 2.19
N ALA A 225 8.59 -1.01 3.16
CA ALA A 225 7.71 -1.16 4.32
C ALA A 225 7.69 0.12 5.17
N GLU A 226 8.82 0.75 5.40
CA GLU A 226 8.92 2.05 6.07
C GLU A 226 8.15 3.14 5.31
N PHE A 227 8.28 3.20 3.98
CA PHE A 227 7.53 4.17 3.18
C PHE A 227 6.02 3.93 3.24
N VAL A 228 5.56 2.67 3.13
CA VAL A 228 4.13 2.33 3.28
C VAL A 228 3.61 2.76 4.65
N THR A 229 4.38 2.54 5.73
CA THR A 229 3.98 2.98 7.08
C THR A 229 3.95 4.51 7.17
N THR A 230 4.95 5.19 6.61
CA THR A 230 4.99 6.66 6.56
C THR A 230 3.78 7.24 5.83
N VAL A 231 3.32 6.62 4.76
CA VAL A 231 2.19 7.11 3.96
C VAL A 231 0.85 6.77 4.60
N LEU A 232 0.66 5.55 5.12
CA LEU A 232 -0.67 5.00 5.38
C LEU A 232 -0.94 4.53 6.81
N LEU A 233 0.09 4.29 7.64
CA LEU A 233 -0.11 3.48 8.83
C LEU A 233 0.45 4.14 10.08
N ASP A 234 -0.33 4.08 11.15
CA ASP A 234 0.12 4.31 12.51
C ASP A 234 0.21 2.96 13.24
N LYS A 235 1.11 2.86 14.23
CA LYS A 235 1.18 1.66 15.08
C LYS A 235 -0.14 1.51 15.84
N ALA A 236 -0.70 0.30 15.81
CA ALA A 236 -1.88 0.00 16.61
C ALA A 236 -1.51 -0.02 18.11
N ASP A 237 -2.36 0.55 18.94
CA ASP A 237 -2.19 0.54 20.40
C ASP A 237 -2.32 -0.87 20.98
N SER A 238 -3.09 -1.73 20.34
CA SER A 238 -3.23 -3.15 20.67
C SER A 238 -3.53 -3.97 19.38
N TRP A 239 -3.16 -5.24 19.41
CA TRP A 239 -3.40 -6.18 18.30
C TRP A 239 -4.56 -7.09 18.64
N ILE A 240 -5.66 -6.97 17.90
CA ILE A 240 -6.91 -7.67 18.19
C ILE A 240 -6.97 -8.97 17.39
N PHE A 241 -7.04 -10.11 18.07
CA PHE A 241 -7.17 -11.44 17.48
C PHE A 241 -8.53 -12.05 17.78
N ARG A 242 -9.46 -11.99 16.82
CA ARG A 242 -10.81 -12.58 16.94
C ARG A 242 -10.85 -14.07 16.63
N ASP A 243 -9.79 -14.59 16.01
CA ASP A 243 -9.69 -15.99 15.57
C ASP A 243 -9.08 -16.92 16.63
N ILE A 244 -8.64 -16.37 17.77
CA ILE A 244 -8.25 -17.20 18.93
C ILE A 244 -9.53 -17.61 19.65
N LYS A 245 -9.96 -18.86 19.40
CA LYS A 245 -11.19 -19.43 19.92
C LYS A 245 -10.89 -20.45 21.02
N PHE A 246 -11.79 -20.50 21.99
CA PHE A 246 -11.75 -21.45 23.09
C PHE A 246 -13.01 -22.32 23.06
N GLU A 247 -12.92 -23.50 23.64
CA GLU A 247 -14.11 -24.29 23.93
C GLU A 247 -15.10 -23.49 24.78
N SER A 248 -16.39 -23.80 24.64
CA SER A 248 -17.43 -23.09 25.40
C SER A 248 -17.16 -23.18 26.90
N ASP A 249 -17.19 -22.02 27.55
CA ASP A 249 -17.00 -21.89 29.02
C ASP A 249 -15.68 -22.45 29.55
N LYS A 250 -14.65 -22.59 28.69
CA LYS A 250 -13.33 -23.12 29.06
C LYS A 250 -12.20 -22.20 28.60
N ALA A 251 -11.02 -22.44 29.12
CA ALA A 251 -9.76 -21.86 28.65
C ALA A 251 -8.93 -22.88 27.82
N VAL A 252 -9.62 -23.74 27.05
CA VAL A 252 -9.00 -24.73 26.16
C VAL A 252 -9.05 -24.20 24.74
N LEU A 253 -7.90 -24.05 24.08
CA LEU A 253 -7.79 -23.56 22.72
C LEU A 253 -8.43 -24.54 21.73
N MET A 254 -9.20 -24.01 20.81
CA MET A 254 -9.71 -24.79 19.68
C MET A 254 -8.64 -24.89 18.58
N ALA A 255 -8.68 -25.96 17.80
CA ALA A 255 -7.72 -26.20 16.71
C ALA A 255 -7.69 -25.06 15.67
N SER A 256 -8.82 -24.39 15.44
CA SER A 256 -8.93 -23.23 14.54
C SER A 256 -8.09 -22.02 14.97
N SER A 257 -7.62 -21.97 16.23
CA SER A 257 -6.79 -20.88 16.77
C SER A 257 -5.31 -20.99 16.38
N TYR A 258 -4.83 -22.20 16.07
CA TYR A 258 -3.39 -22.43 15.87
C TYR A 258 -2.79 -21.63 14.72
N PRO A 259 -3.42 -21.44 13.55
CA PRO A 259 -2.85 -20.60 12.50
C PRO A 259 -2.59 -19.16 12.95
N THR A 260 -3.49 -18.59 13.75
CA THR A 260 -3.32 -17.24 14.31
C THR A 260 -2.21 -17.21 15.38
N LEU A 261 -2.14 -18.22 16.22
CA LEU A 261 -1.08 -18.33 17.25
C LEU A 261 0.31 -18.51 16.62
N GLU A 262 0.45 -19.31 15.56
CA GLU A 262 1.72 -19.45 14.83
C GLU A 262 2.13 -18.12 14.18
N ARG A 263 1.18 -17.34 13.66
CA ARG A 263 1.46 -15.99 13.15
C ARG A 263 1.97 -15.05 14.26
N ILE A 264 1.37 -15.09 15.45
CA ILE A 264 1.83 -14.32 16.61
C ILE A 264 3.26 -14.72 17.00
N ILE A 265 3.56 -16.01 17.00
CA ILE A 265 4.91 -16.54 17.28
C ILE A 265 5.91 -15.97 16.28
N GLN A 266 5.59 -15.99 15.00
CA GLN A 266 6.45 -15.42 13.96
C GLN A 266 6.72 -13.92 14.20
N ILE A 267 5.68 -13.14 14.50
CA ILE A 267 5.82 -11.70 14.82
C ILE A 267 6.76 -11.49 16.01
N LEU A 268 6.61 -12.25 17.07
CA LEU A 268 7.42 -12.12 18.27
C LEU A 268 8.86 -12.61 18.08
N HIS A 269 9.10 -13.56 17.18
CA HIS A 269 10.46 -13.98 16.79
C HIS A 269 11.16 -12.94 15.91
N GLU A 270 10.43 -12.32 14.97
CA GLU A 270 10.95 -11.27 14.09
C GLU A 270 11.23 -9.95 14.85
N ASN A 271 10.63 -9.79 16.05
CA ASN A 271 10.80 -8.60 16.90
C ASN A 271 11.24 -9.02 18.32
N PRO A 272 12.50 -9.41 18.52
CA PRO A 272 12.98 -10.00 19.78
C PRO A 272 12.92 -9.05 20.99
N GLU A 273 13.01 -7.74 20.78
CA GLU A 273 12.91 -6.69 21.82
C GLU A 273 11.45 -6.39 22.24
N LEU A 274 10.49 -6.84 21.44
CA LEU A 274 9.08 -6.55 21.71
C LEU A 274 8.57 -7.37 22.88
N SER A 275 8.00 -6.71 23.89
CA SER A 275 7.26 -7.31 24.99
C SER A 275 5.77 -7.01 24.86
N VAL A 276 4.91 -7.92 25.30
CA VAL A 276 3.46 -7.79 25.13
C VAL A 276 2.68 -8.15 26.39
N GLU A 277 1.57 -7.46 26.61
CA GLU A 277 0.52 -7.89 27.53
C GLU A 277 -0.55 -8.64 26.73
N ILE A 278 -0.81 -9.88 27.10
CA ILE A 278 -1.88 -10.72 26.54
C ILE A 278 -3.15 -10.45 27.32
N GLN A 279 -4.12 -9.82 26.68
CA GLN A 279 -5.37 -9.38 27.30
C GLN A 279 -6.51 -10.31 26.89
N GLY A 280 -7.18 -10.92 27.86
CA GLY A 280 -8.36 -11.74 27.66
C GLY A 280 -9.65 -10.95 27.87
N HIS A 281 -10.63 -11.15 27.00
CA HIS A 281 -11.95 -10.50 27.07
C HIS A 281 -13.08 -11.53 26.91
N THR A 282 -14.25 -11.22 27.48
CA THR A 282 -15.49 -11.99 27.34
C THR A 282 -16.61 -11.10 26.83
N ASP A 283 -17.73 -11.71 26.47
CA ASP A 283 -19.02 -11.03 26.43
C ASP A 283 -19.60 -10.88 27.85
N SER A 284 -20.80 -10.28 27.98
CA SER A 284 -21.49 -10.03 29.24
C SER A 284 -22.46 -11.16 29.64
N THR A 285 -22.32 -12.39 29.14
CA THR A 285 -23.30 -13.47 29.37
C THR A 285 -23.26 -14.02 30.78
N ALA A 286 -22.06 -14.09 31.41
CA ALA A 286 -21.90 -14.58 32.78
C ALA A 286 -21.70 -13.42 33.79
N SER A 287 -21.49 -13.74 35.09
CA SER A 287 -21.21 -12.69 36.06
C SER A 287 -19.83 -12.05 35.82
N ALA A 288 -19.69 -10.77 36.19
CA ALA A 288 -18.45 -10.02 35.98
C ALA A 288 -17.25 -10.69 36.67
N VAL A 289 -17.43 -11.22 37.89
CA VAL A 289 -16.36 -11.93 38.62
C VAL A 289 -15.93 -13.20 37.87
N TYR A 290 -16.88 -13.95 37.35
CA TYR A 290 -16.61 -15.15 36.57
C TYR A 290 -15.91 -14.79 35.25
N ASN A 291 -16.36 -13.74 34.55
CA ASN A 291 -15.81 -13.28 33.29
C ASN A 291 -14.35 -12.81 33.44
N ILE A 292 -14.01 -12.15 34.57
CA ILE A 292 -12.61 -11.74 34.85
C ILE A 292 -11.75 -13.00 35.01
N ASP A 293 -12.17 -14.00 35.82
CA ASP A 293 -11.41 -15.24 36.01
C ASP A 293 -11.25 -16.04 34.71
N LEU A 294 -12.34 -16.22 33.98
CA LEU A 294 -12.30 -16.93 32.68
C LEU A 294 -11.37 -16.25 31.67
N SER A 295 -11.43 -14.94 31.55
CA SER A 295 -10.58 -14.17 30.63
C SER A 295 -9.11 -14.23 31.05
N GLN A 296 -8.80 -14.17 32.36
CA GLN A 296 -7.45 -14.35 32.89
C GLN A 296 -6.88 -15.74 32.56
N ARG A 297 -7.65 -16.79 32.75
CA ARG A 297 -7.23 -18.18 32.42
C ARG A 297 -7.01 -18.35 30.91
N ARG A 298 -7.82 -17.71 30.07
CA ARG A 298 -7.64 -17.70 28.60
C ARG A 298 -6.35 -17.00 28.18
N ALA A 299 -6.06 -15.85 28.76
CA ALA A 299 -4.81 -15.13 28.50
C ALA A 299 -3.58 -15.97 28.92
N GLN A 300 -3.64 -16.62 30.10
CA GLN A 300 -2.59 -17.54 30.56
C GLN A 300 -2.40 -18.74 29.62
N THR A 301 -3.48 -19.29 29.06
CA THR A 301 -3.39 -20.40 28.11
C THR A 301 -2.68 -19.98 26.83
N VAL A 302 -2.96 -18.77 26.32
CA VAL A 302 -2.24 -18.22 25.17
C VAL A 302 -0.77 -18.00 25.50
N MET A 303 -0.45 -17.36 26.62
CA MET A 303 0.94 -17.17 27.08
C MET A 303 1.69 -18.51 27.16
N LYS A 304 1.08 -19.51 27.77
CA LYS A 304 1.69 -20.84 27.86
C LYS A 304 1.97 -21.42 26.48
N TYR A 305 1.04 -21.34 25.56
CA TYR A 305 1.25 -21.84 24.20
C TYR A 305 2.42 -21.13 23.49
N LEU A 306 2.50 -19.79 23.58
CA LEU A 306 3.59 -19.01 23.00
C LEU A 306 4.93 -19.36 23.65
N HIS A 307 4.95 -19.56 24.97
CA HIS A 307 6.14 -19.97 25.71
C HIS A 307 6.62 -21.39 25.31
N ASP A 308 5.69 -22.33 25.20
CA ASP A 308 6.00 -23.72 24.77
C ASP A 308 6.57 -23.75 23.34
N LYS A 309 6.36 -22.68 22.55
CA LYS A 309 6.89 -22.48 21.19
C LYS A 309 8.15 -21.61 21.13
N GLY A 310 8.74 -21.29 22.28
CA GLY A 310 10.04 -20.65 22.37
C GLY A 310 10.03 -19.13 22.58
N ILE A 311 8.87 -18.52 22.83
CA ILE A 311 8.84 -17.10 23.23
C ILE A 311 9.18 -16.99 24.71
N ASP A 312 10.16 -16.13 25.06
CA ASP A 312 10.57 -15.93 26.45
C ASP A 312 9.40 -15.41 27.29
N ALA A 313 9.12 -16.08 28.42
CA ALA A 313 8.07 -15.69 29.34
C ALA A 313 8.28 -14.29 29.94
N ALA A 314 9.53 -13.82 30.04
CA ALA A 314 9.85 -12.47 30.52
C ALA A 314 9.33 -11.36 29.60
N ARG A 315 9.08 -11.69 28.33
CA ARG A 315 8.51 -10.77 27.34
C ARG A 315 6.98 -10.70 27.35
N MET A 316 6.33 -11.50 28.19
CA MET A 316 4.87 -11.65 28.17
C MET A 316 4.27 -11.45 29.56
N THR A 317 3.22 -10.65 29.61
CA THR A 317 2.35 -10.55 30.80
C THR A 317 0.92 -10.93 30.41
N THR A 318 0.08 -11.25 31.39
CA THR A 318 -1.33 -11.63 31.12
C THR A 318 -2.28 -10.83 31.98
N HIS A 319 -3.40 -10.37 31.40
CA HIS A 319 -4.47 -9.71 32.11
C HIS A 319 -5.85 -10.13 31.60
N GLY A 320 -6.77 -10.45 32.50
CA GLY A 320 -8.17 -10.74 32.21
C GLY A 320 -9.04 -9.51 32.49
N TYR A 321 -9.64 -8.94 31.47
CA TYR A 321 -10.53 -7.78 31.58
C TYR A 321 -12.01 -8.15 31.67
N GLY A 322 -12.34 -9.44 31.51
CA GLY A 322 -13.74 -9.89 31.48
C GLY A 322 -14.53 -9.14 30.42
N GLU A 323 -15.73 -8.72 30.79
CA GLU A 323 -16.64 -7.91 29.97
C GLU A 323 -16.40 -6.38 30.06
N GLY A 324 -15.41 -5.95 30.89
CA GLY A 324 -15.23 -4.54 31.24
C GLY A 324 -14.70 -3.63 30.12
N ARG A 325 -14.24 -4.20 29.00
CA ARG A 325 -13.73 -3.48 27.83
C ARG A 325 -14.36 -3.98 26.53
N PRO A 326 -15.66 -3.76 26.32
CA PRO A 326 -16.31 -4.20 25.08
C PRO A 326 -15.83 -3.36 23.89
N ILE A 327 -15.70 -3.99 22.72
CA ILE A 327 -15.42 -3.32 21.43
C ILE A 327 -16.66 -3.32 20.52
N ASP A 328 -17.71 -4.00 20.92
CA ASP A 328 -18.97 -4.09 20.20
C ASP A 328 -20.14 -4.24 21.21
N THR A 329 -21.38 -4.13 20.74
CA THR A 329 -22.55 -4.33 21.59
C THR A 329 -22.62 -5.76 22.13
N ASN A 330 -23.14 -5.91 23.36
CA ASN A 330 -23.47 -7.22 23.93
C ASN A 330 -24.93 -7.63 23.69
N ASP A 331 -25.72 -6.85 22.91
CA ASP A 331 -27.11 -7.12 22.64
C ASP A 331 -27.32 -8.09 21.47
N THR A 332 -26.31 -8.28 20.62
CA THR A 332 -26.34 -9.17 19.47
C THR A 332 -25.33 -10.31 19.62
N GLU A 333 -25.61 -11.48 19.03
CA GLU A 333 -24.64 -12.59 19.02
C GLU A 333 -23.36 -12.26 18.26
N GLU A 334 -23.43 -11.43 17.23
CA GLU A 334 -22.27 -10.94 16.50
C GLU A 334 -21.40 -10.04 17.39
N GLY A 335 -22.01 -9.07 18.05
CA GLY A 335 -21.28 -8.18 18.98
C GLY A 335 -20.66 -8.93 20.15
N LYS A 336 -21.38 -9.88 20.75
CA LYS A 336 -20.83 -10.78 21.77
C LYS A 336 -19.64 -11.58 21.22
N ALA A 337 -19.74 -12.11 20.00
CA ALA A 337 -18.65 -12.83 19.35
C ALA A 337 -17.41 -11.94 19.13
N ASN A 338 -17.59 -10.67 18.83
CA ASN A 338 -16.52 -9.68 18.72
C ASN A 338 -15.90 -9.36 20.08
N ASN A 339 -16.69 -9.34 21.15
CA ASN A 339 -16.21 -9.11 22.52
C ASN A 339 -15.42 -10.30 23.07
N ARG A 340 -15.72 -11.55 22.66
CA ARG A 340 -14.94 -12.76 23.01
C ARG A 340 -13.65 -12.83 22.19
N ARG A 341 -12.59 -12.15 22.64
CA ARG A 341 -11.34 -11.97 21.92
C ARG A 341 -10.11 -12.04 22.83
N VAL A 342 -8.96 -12.16 22.19
CA VAL A 342 -7.65 -11.92 22.80
C VAL A 342 -7.00 -10.73 22.09
N GLU A 343 -6.41 -9.83 22.87
CA GLU A 343 -5.59 -8.74 22.38
C GLU A 343 -4.15 -8.92 22.84
N LEU A 344 -3.18 -8.52 22.01
CA LEU A 344 -1.80 -8.34 22.43
C LEU A 344 -1.48 -6.85 22.41
N LYS A 345 -1.20 -6.30 23.58
CA LYS A 345 -0.81 -4.91 23.73
C LYS A 345 0.71 -4.82 23.83
N PRO A 346 1.40 -4.14 22.90
CA PRO A 346 2.82 -3.87 23.03
C PRO A 346 3.13 -3.13 24.33
N LEU A 347 4.15 -3.56 25.05
CA LEU A 347 4.70 -2.88 26.22
C LEU A 347 5.88 -2.03 25.76
N GLN A 348 5.90 -0.76 26.16
CA GLN A 348 6.98 0.18 25.84
C GLN A 348 8.21 -0.10 26.68
#